data_507f9332616ea7974b7363a60fc239db
#
_entry.id   507f9332616ea7974b7363a60fc239db
#
_cell.length_a   1.000
_cell.length_b   1.000
_cell.length_c   1.000
_cell.angle_alpha   90.00
_cell.angle_beta   90.00
_cell.angle_gamma   90.00
#
_symmetry.space_group_name_H-M   'P 1'
#
loop_
_entity.id
_entity.type
_entity.pdbx_description
1 polymer ?
#
loop_
_entity_poly.entity_id
_entity_poly.type
_entity_poly.pdbx_seq_one_letter_code
_entity_poly.pdbx_strand_id
1 'polypeptide(L)'
;LPAGVDIKKGETANEDVNLLQYESSLKLKVGEINTYSFDEPIAPHIAAQKYNIEIDFKKIKMHAATLKSRTDYLLIEGAGGYLVPLGESTSIADLVDELNIPIIVVIGIKLGCINHSLLTIEAILKRGQKIFGWVANILDNNMLEVDANISSLKQRIKQPLIATIHTAQTENLKI
;
A
#
# COMPACT_ATOMS: atom_id res chain seq x y z
N LEU A 1 -1.13 1.63 -7.05
CA LEU A 1 -0.60 2.74 -7.87
C LEU A 1 0.88 2.93 -7.56
N PRO A 2 1.79 2.12 -8.10
CA PRO A 2 3.21 2.36 -7.92
C PRO A 2 3.62 3.65 -8.65
N ALA A 3 4.45 4.45 -8.00
CA ALA A 3 5.10 5.61 -8.57
C ALA A 3 6.61 5.40 -8.56
N GLY A 4 7.23 5.54 -9.72
CA GLY A 4 8.66 5.34 -9.94
C GLY A 4 8.95 4.12 -10.82
N VAL A 5 9.67 4.35 -11.91
CA VAL A 5 10.09 3.32 -12.86
C VAL A 5 11.62 3.39 -12.98
N ASP A 6 12.28 2.26 -12.75
CA ASP A 6 13.72 2.17 -13.02
C ASP A 6 13.93 1.92 -14.52
N ILE A 7 14.41 2.95 -15.25
CA ILE A 7 14.72 2.87 -16.68
C ILE A 7 16.10 2.20 -16.85
N LYS A 8 16.17 0.90 -16.61
CA LYS A 8 17.30 0.09 -17.02
C LYS A 8 16.87 -0.91 -18.08
N LYS A 9 17.29 -0.66 -19.33
CA LYS A 9 17.20 -1.60 -20.47
C LYS A 9 15.80 -2.00 -20.92
N GLY A 10 15.02 -1.05 -21.45
CA GLY A 10 13.92 -1.39 -22.37
C GLY A 10 12.67 -2.06 -21.78
N GLU A 11 12.68 -2.34 -20.50
CA GLU A 11 11.50 -2.79 -19.75
C GLU A 11 11.21 -1.74 -18.67
N THR A 12 10.12 -1.04 -18.83
CA THR A 12 9.56 -0.10 -17.85
C THR A 12 8.90 -0.91 -16.73
N ALA A 13 9.71 -1.41 -15.80
CA ALA A 13 9.18 -2.14 -14.66
C ALA A 13 9.48 -1.38 -13.37
N ASN A 14 8.44 -0.99 -12.66
CA ASN A 14 8.53 -0.52 -11.29
C ASN A 14 8.89 -1.72 -10.40
N GLU A 15 9.84 -1.55 -9.45
CA GLU A 15 10.26 -2.62 -8.55
C GLU A 15 9.08 -3.24 -7.78
N ASP A 16 8.12 -2.39 -7.33
CA ASP A 16 6.93 -2.88 -6.62
C ASP A 16 6.08 -3.77 -7.53
N VAL A 17 5.89 -3.39 -8.80
CA VAL A 17 5.11 -4.20 -9.76
C VAL A 17 5.80 -5.53 -10.04
N ASN A 18 7.13 -5.54 -10.18
CA ASN A 18 7.89 -6.77 -10.39
C ASN A 18 7.79 -7.69 -9.19
N LEU A 19 7.89 -7.13 -7.98
CA LEU A 19 7.75 -7.89 -6.74
C LEU A 19 6.34 -8.47 -6.62
N LEU A 20 5.31 -7.67 -6.85
CA LEU A 20 3.92 -8.13 -6.85
C LEU A 20 3.67 -9.21 -7.91
N GLN A 21 4.29 -9.09 -9.08
CA GLN A 21 4.22 -10.10 -10.14
C GLN A 21 4.87 -11.42 -9.71
N TYR A 22 6.02 -11.34 -9.09
CA TYR A 22 6.77 -12.50 -8.64
C TYR A 22 6.04 -13.25 -7.51
N GLU A 23 5.53 -12.51 -6.52
CA GLU A 23 4.84 -13.06 -5.35
C GLU A 23 3.38 -13.50 -5.65
N SER A 24 2.84 -13.12 -6.81
CA SER A 24 1.49 -13.51 -7.20
C SER A 24 1.41 -14.99 -7.53
N SER A 25 0.42 -15.69 -6.97
CA SER A 25 0.09 -17.07 -7.37
C SER A 25 -0.47 -17.18 -8.79
N LEU A 26 -0.94 -16.06 -9.36
CA LEU A 26 -1.38 -15.96 -10.75
C LEU A 26 -0.22 -15.51 -11.64
N LYS A 27 -0.09 -16.15 -12.79
CA LYS A 27 0.84 -15.68 -13.85
C LYS A 27 0.21 -14.46 -14.54
N LEU A 28 0.51 -13.27 -14.04
CA LEU A 28 -0.01 -11.99 -14.52
C LEU A 28 1.04 -11.25 -15.35
N LYS A 29 0.60 -10.54 -16.37
CA LYS A 29 1.44 -9.56 -17.06
C LYS A 29 1.46 -8.26 -16.24
N VAL A 30 2.48 -7.42 -16.41
CA VAL A 30 2.62 -6.13 -15.72
C VAL A 30 1.35 -5.28 -15.81
N GLY A 31 0.74 -5.17 -16.99
CA GLY A 31 -0.51 -4.42 -17.19
C GLY A 31 -1.75 -5.05 -16.56
N GLU A 32 -1.67 -6.32 -16.09
CA GLU A 32 -2.74 -6.99 -15.33
C GLU A 32 -2.59 -6.80 -13.82
N ILE A 33 -1.44 -6.29 -13.33
CA ILE A 33 -1.19 -6.06 -11.91
C ILE A 33 -1.54 -4.64 -11.53
N ASN A 34 -1.27 -3.70 -12.42
CA ASN A 34 -1.34 -2.29 -12.14
C ASN A 34 -2.26 -1.56 -13.13
N THR A 35 -3.21 -0.77 -12.62
CA THR A 35 -4.13 0.00 -13.45
C THR A 35 -3.49 1.28 -13.99
N TYR A 36 -2.64 1.93 -13.19
CA TYR A 36 -1.93 3.16 -13.50
C TYR A 36 -0.47 3.04 -13.07
N SER A 37 0.45 3.42 -13.93
CA SER A 37 1.88 3.52 -13.64
C SER A 37 2.40 4.87 -14.10
N PHE A 38 3.26 5.47 -13.30
CA PHE A 38 3.91 6.75 -13.60
C PHE A 38 5.42 6.57 -13.49
N ASP A 39 6.16 7.19 -14.40
CA ASP A 39 7.62 7.02 -14.48
C ASP A 39 8.38 7.67 -13.31
N GLU A 40 7.78 8.67 -12.68
CA GLU A 40 8.44 9.48 -11.65
C GLU A 40 7.97 9.09 -10.25
N PRO A 41 8.89 9.01 -9.27
CA PRO A 41 8.57 8.72 -7.87
C PRO A 41 8.02 9.97 -7.16
N ILE A 42 6.89 10.49 -7.63
CA ILE A 42 6.18 11.66 -7.08
C ILE A 42 4.75 11.27 -6.67
N ALA A 43 4.08 12.18 -5.97
CA ALA A 43 2.71 11.92 -5.51
C ALA A 43 1.77 11.61 -6.69
N PRO A 44 0.88 10.59 -6.57
CA PRO A 44 0.05 10.09 -7.68
C PRO A 44 -0.75 11.17 -8.41
N HIS A 45 -1.36 12.12 -7.69
CA HIS A 45 -2.14 13.20 -8.30
C HIS A 45 -1.26 14.18 -9.09
N ILE A 46 -0.01 14.43 -8.62
CA ILE A 46 0.94 15.30 -9.34
C ILE A 46 1.39 14.61 -10.63
N ALA A 47 1.71 13.32 -10.56
CA ALA A 47 2.06 12.54 -11.73
C ALA A 47 0.90 12.50 -12.74
N ALA A 48 -0.31 12.18 -12.28
CA ALA A 48 -1.49 12.15 -13.12
C ALA A 48 -1.76 13.49 -13.82
N GLN A 49 -1.65 14.60 -13.08
CA GLN A 49 -1.78 15.95 -13.65
C GLN A 49 -0.71 16.22 -14.72
N LYS A 50 0.55 15.87 -14.45
CA LYS A 50 1.67 16.07 -15.38
C LYS A 50 1.47 15.32 -16.70
N TYR A 51 0.93 14.10 -16.65
CA TYR A 51 0.63 13.29 -17.83
C TYR A 51 -0.77 13.52 -18.41
N ASN A 52 -1.54 14.48 -17.86
CA ASN A 52 -2.92 14.75 -18.25
C ASN A 52 -3.79 13.48 -18.18
N ILE A 53 -3.62 12.69 -17.14
CA ILE A 53 -4.35 11.45 -16.87
C ILE A 53 -5.29 11.70 -15.68
N GLU A 54 -6.57 11.33 -15.83
CA GLU A 54 -7.50 11.24 -14.70
C GLU A 54 -7.47 9.82 -14.11
N ILE A 55 -7.34 9.72 -12.78
CA ILE A 55 -7.40 8.45 -12.06
C ILE A 55 -8.88 8.06 -11.86
N ASP A 56 -9.36 7.20 -12.74
CA ASP A 56 -10.76 6.72 -12.74
C ASP A 56 -10.92 5.52 -11.79
N PHE A 57 -11.66 5.73 -10.71
CA PHE A 57 -11.95 4.69 -9.71
C PHE A 57 -12.78 3.53 -10.27
N LYS A 58 -13.66 3.78 -11.25
CA LYS A 58 -14.43 2.73 -11.92
C LYS A 58 -13.52 1.76 -12.66
N LYS A 59 -12.49 2.30 -13.32
CA LYS A 59 -11.49 1.49 -14.02
C LYS A 59 -10.71 0.62 -13.03
N ILE A 60 -10.28 1.18 -11.89
CA ILE A 60 -9.60 0.42 -10.82
C ILE A 60 -10.52 -0.67 -10.27
N LYS A 61 -11.78 -0.35 -9.99
CA LYS A 61 -12.77 -1.30 -9.46
C LYS A 61 -13.05 -2.46 -10.43
N MET A 62 -13.21 -2.17 -11.72
CA MET A 62 -13.38 -3.20 -12.74
C MET A 62 -12.15 -4.11 -12.84
N HIS A 63 -10.96 -3.54 -12.79
CA HIS A 63 -9.72 -4.29 -12.80
C HIS A 63 -9.62 -5.20 -11.56
N ALA A 64 -9.85 -4.66 -10.38
CA ALA A 64 -9.88 -5.43 -9.13
C ALA A 64 -10.92 -6.58 -9.18
N ALA A 65 -12.12 -6.33 -9.69
CA ALA A 65 -13.15 -7.36 -9.86
C ALA A 65 -12.71 -8.49 -10.80
N THR A 66 -12.04 -8.14 -11.90
CA THR A 66 -11.47 -9.13 -12.84
C THR A 66 -10.42 -10.01 -12.17
N LEU A 67 -9.52 -9.44 -11.38
CA LEU A 67 -8.51 -10.22 -10.64
C LEU A 67 -9.17 -11.06 -9.54
N LYS A 68 -10.12 -10.50 -8.81
CA LYS A 68 -10.83 -11.20 -7.74
C LYS A 68 -11.57 -12.44 -8.23
N SER A 69 -12.09 -12.43 -9.45
CA SER A 69 -12.74 -13.62 -10.03
C SER A 69 -11.80 -14.79 -10.34
N ARG A 70 -10.48 -14.57 -10.28
CA ARG A 70 -9.42 -15.54 -10.62
C ARG A 70 -8.65 -16.05 -9.40
N THR A 71 -8.95 -15.55 -8.19
CA THR A 71 -8.21 -15.87 -6.97
C THR A 71 -9.11 -15.90 -5.74
N ASP A 72 -8.76 -16.70 -4.74
CA ASP A 72 -9.44 -16.73 -3.45
C ASP A 72 -9.19 -15.44 -2.65
N TYR A 73 -7.98 -14.89 -2.73
CA TYR A 73 -7.56 -13.68 -2.04
C TYR A 73 -6.97 -12.69 -3.03
N LEU A 74 -7.40 -11.43 -2.93
CA LEU A 74 -6.85 -10.29 -3.68
C LEU A 74 -6.35 -9.27 -2.68
N LEU A 75 -5.05 -8.95 -2.75
CA LEU A 75 -4.46 -7.83 -2.02
C LEU A 75 -4.31 -6.65 -2.98
N ILE A 76 -4.73 -5.47 -2.53
CA ILE A 76 -4.61 -4.22 -3.29
C ILE A 76 -3.72 -3.28 -2.50
N GLU A 77 -2.61 -2.87 -3.08
CA GLU A 77 -1.69 -1.91 -2.50
C GLU A 77 -1.91 -0.52 -3.08
N GLY A 78 -1.89 0.50 -2.21
CA GLY A 78 -1.92 1.91 -2.59
C GLY A 78 -0.54 2.54 -2.52
N ALA A 79 -0.29 3.60 -3.28
CA ALA A 79 0.95 4.37 -3.20
C ALA A 79 0.89 5.38 -2.06
N GLY A 80 1.77 5.25 -1.09
CA GLY A 80 1.86 6.15 0.07
C GLY A 80 0.85 5.81 1.17
N GLY A 81 0.20 6.80 1.75
CA GLY A 81 -0.69 6.64 2.91
C GLY A 81 -2.17 6.81 2.58
N TYR A 82 -3.03 6.52 3.57
CA TYR A 82 -4.49 6.47 3.44
C TYR A 82 -5.14 7.76 2.91
N LEU A 83 -4.58 8.93 3.24
CA LEU A 83 -5.10 10.24 2.78
C LEU A 83 -4.32 10.82 1.59
N VAL A 84 -3.48 10.04 0.92
CA VAL A 84 -2.75 10.52 -0.26
C VAL A 84 -3.74 10.92 -1.35
N PRO A 85 -3.61 12.15 -1.92
CA PRO A 85 -4.47 12.61 -3.00
C PRO A 85 -4.30 11.80 -4.28
N LEU A 86 -5.41 11.50 -4.95
CA LEU A 86 -5.46 10.88 -6.28
C LEU A 86 -5.99 11.82 -7.35
N GLY A 87 -6.57 12.97 -6.94
CA GLY A 87 -7.09 14.03 -7.78
C GLY A 87 -7.26 15.31 -6.98
N GLU A 88 -7.96 16.32 -7.51
CA GLU A 88 -8.18 17.59 -6.84
C GLU A 88 -8.97 17.45 -5.53
N SER A 89 -9.97 16.57 -5.50
CA SER A 89 -10.85 16.37 -4.33
C SER A 89 -10.94 14.90 -3.90
N THR A 90 -10.17 14.02 -4.49
CA THR A 90 -10.19 12.58 -4.24
C THR A 90 -8.87 12.09 -3.66
N SER A 91 -8.95 11.05 -2.84
CA SER A 91 -7.81 10.44 -2.13
C SER A 91 -7.86 8.90 -2.20
N ILE A 92 -6.84 8.25 -1.69
CA ILE A 92 -6.86 6.78 -1.48
C ILE A 92 -8.02 6.38 -0.57
N ALA A 93 -8.38 7.19 0.43
CA ALA A 93 -9.53 6.91 1.28
C ALA A 93 -10.84 6.81 0.49
N ASP A 94 -11.05 7.69 -0.50
CA ASP A 94 -12.23 7.67 -1.36
C ASP A 94 -12.24 6.45 -2.29
N LEU A 95 -11.06 6.03 -2.78
CA LEU A 95 -10.92 4.79 -3.53
C LEU A 95 -11.26 3.57 -2.67
N VAL A 96 -10.81 3.53 -1.41
CA VAL A 96 -11.13 2.44 -0.47
C VAL A 96 -12.62 2.39 -0.18
N ASP A 97 -13.29 3.55 -0.03
CA ASP A 97 -14.75 3.61 0.12
C ASP A 97 -15.45 3.01 -1.09
N GLU A 98 -15.00 3.34 -2.30
CA GLU A 98 -15.56 2.81 -3.55
C GLU A 98 -15.32 1.30 -3.71
N LEU A 99 -14.16 0.79 -3.29
CA LEU A 99 -13.83 -0.64 -3.31
C LEU A 99 -14.58 -1.43 -2.23
N ASN A 100 -14.93 -0.79 -1.12
CA ASN A 100 -15.60 -1.38 0.05
C ASN A 100 -14.94 -2.69 0.54
N ILE A 101 -13.62 -2.64 0.72
CA ILE A 101 -12.80 -3.77 1.20
C ILE A 101 -12.19 -3.47 2.56
N PRO A 102 -11.95 -4.49 3.41
CA PRO A 102 -11.27 -4.29 4.67
C PRO A 102 -9.80 -3.88 4.47
N ILE A 103 -9.30 -3.10 5.40
CA ILE A 103 -7.95 -2.52 5.34
C ILE A 103 -6.99 -3.29 6.24
N ILE A 104 -5.78 -3.58 5.74
CA ILE A 104 -4.64 -3.96 6.55
C ILE A 104 -3.73 -2.73 6.66
N VAL A 105 -3.47 -2.28 7.89
CA VAL A 105 -2.59 -1.12 8.12
C VAL A 105 -1.15 -1.61 8.32
N VAL A 106 -0.26 -1.29 7.39
CA VAL A 106 1.17 -1.59 7.53
C VAL A 106 1.85 -0.40 8.19
N ILE A 107 2.40 -0.62 9.39
CA ILE A 107 3.03 0.40 10.21
C ILE A 107 4.54 0.26 10.12
N GLY A 108 5.21 1.21 9.49
CA GLY A 108 6.67 1.31 9.53
C GLY A 108 7.13 1.69 10.95
N ILE A 109 7.78 0.76 11.63
CA ILE A 109 8.28 0.97 13.00
C ILE A 109 9.57 1.80 12.94
N LYS A 110 9.39 3.09 13.26
CA LYS A 110 10.44 4.11 13.34
C LYS A 110 10.01 5.20 14.30
N LEU A 111 10.89 6.09 14.67
CA LEU A 111 10.53 7.24 15.53
C LEU A 111 9.37 8.04 14.91
N GLY A 112 8.33 8.30 15.70
CA GLY A 112 7.08 8.96 15.27
C GLY A 112 5.99 8.00 14.80
N CYS A 113 6.25 6.68 14.68
CA CYS A 113 5.28 5.70 14.19
C CYS A 113 3.98 5.65 15.01
N ILE A 114 4.05 5.84 16.34
CA ILE A 114 2.87 5.82 17.21
C ILE A 114 1.87 6.90 16.78
N ASN A 115 2.34 8.13 16.62
CA ASN A 115 1.48 9.24 16.21
C ASN A 115 0.88 9.01 14.80
N HIS A 116 1.72 8.67 13.82
CA HIS A 116 1.26 8.45 12.44
C HIS A 116 0.24 7.31 12.36
N SER A 117 0.46 6.23 13.10
CA SER A 117 -0.45 5.08 13.11
C SER A 117 -1.81 5.43 13.71
N LEU A 118 -1.81 6.12 14.85
CA LEU A 118 -3.05 6.50 15.53
C LEU A 118 -3.88 7.48 14.70
N LEU A 119 -3.23 8.47 14.05
CA LEU A 119 -3.89 9.39 13.12
C LEU A 119 -4.50 8.66 11.93
N THR A 120 -3.75 7.71 11.33
CA THR A 120 -4.24 6.92 10.20
C THR A 120 -5.43 6.06 10.59
N ILE A 121 -5.35 5.34 11.72
CA ILE A 121 -6.43 4.50 12.23
C ILE A 121 -7.67 5.35 12.56
N GLU A 122 -7.48 6.49 13.19
CA GLU A 122 -8.59 7.40 13.48
C GLU A 122 -9.28 7.88 12.20
N ALA A 123 -8.51 8.24 11.18
CA ALA A 123 -9.05 8.66 9.87
C ALA A 123 -9.86 7.52 9.21
N ILE A 124 -9.35 6.28 9.23
CA ILE A 124 -10.05 5.12 8.69
C ILE A 124 -11.37 4.87 9.42
N LEU A 125 -11.33 4.85 10.76
CA LEU A 125 -12.50 4.57 11.59
C LEU A 125 -13.57 5.67 11.49
N LYS A 126 -13.18 6.94 11.38
CA LYS A 126 -14.10 8.07 11.17
C LYS A 126 -14.89 7.97 9.86
N ARG A 127 -14.35 7.31 8.85
CA ARG A 127 -15.05 7.04 7.60
C ARG A 127 -15.93 5.79 7.65
N GLY A 128 -15.99 5.10 8.80
CA GLY A 128 -16.74 3.86 8.98
C GLY A 128 -16.11 2.64 8.32
N GLN A 129 -14.87 2.75 7.85
CA GLN A 129 -14.15 1.65 7.21
C GLN A 129 -13.71 0.58 8.22
N LYS A 130 -13.60 -0.66 7.73
CA LYS A 130 -13.19 -1.82 8.52
C LYS A 130 -11.69 -2.04 8.43
N ILE A 131 -11.02 -2.09 9.57
CA ILE A 131 -9.63 -2.52 9.66
C ILE A 131 -9.63 -4.00 10.03
N PHE A 132 -9.07 -4.84 9.14
CA PHE A 132 -8.89 -6.27 9.38
C PHE A 132 -7.84 -6.53 10.45
N GLY A 133 -6.76 -5.75 10.42
CA GLY A 133 -5.67 -5.83 11.37
C GLY A 133 -4.51 -4.93 10.94
N TRP A 134 -3.37 -5.06 11.61
CA TRP A 134 -2.19 -4.29 11.29
C TRP A 134 -0.91 -5.13 11.31
N VAL A 135 0.10 -4.68 10.60
CA VAL A 135 1.43 -5.28 10.50
C VAL A 135 2.46 -4.29 11.03
N ALA A 136 3.35 -4.76 11.91
CA ALA A 136 4.52 -3.99 12.34
C ALA A 136 5.68 -4.30 11.39
N ASN A 137 6.08 -3.35 10.56
CA ASN A 137 7.22 -3.46 9.65
C ASN A 137 8.41 -2.69 10.23
N ILE A 138 9.41 -3.39 10.75
CA ILE A 138 10.59 -2.79 11.38
C ILE A 138 11.54 -2.33 10.27
N LEU A 139 11.57 -1.00 10.06
CA LEU A 139 12.35 -0.36 8.99
C LEU A 139 13.78 -0.02 9.41
N ASP A 140 14.02 0.14 10.72
CA ASP A 140 15.32 0.48 11.28
C ASP A 140 15.67 -0.49 12.42
N ASN A 141 16.60 -1.38 12.16
CA ASN A 141 17.07 -2.35 13.16
C ASN A 141 17.87 -1.71 14.31
N ASN A 142 18.32 -0.45 14.15
CA ASN A 142 19.02 0.30 15.19
C ASN A 142 18.08 1.22 16.00
N MET A 143 16.79 1.21 15.71
CA MET A 143 15.81 1.96 16.49
C MET A 143 15.81 1.48 17.94
N LEU A 144 15.92 2.42 18.87
CA LEU A 144 15.79 2.13 20.30
C LEU A 144 14.35 1.78 20.66
N GLU A 145 14.17 0.86 21.61
CA GLU A 145 12.86 0.52 22.19
C GLU A 145 11.81 0.06 21.16
N VAL A 146 12.20 -0.71 20.15
CA VAL A 146 11.28 -1.27 19.13
C VAL A 146 10.11 -2.00 19.78
N ASP A 147 10.39 -2.92 20.71
CA ASP A 147 9.37 -3.73 21.39
C ASP A 147 8.43 -2.87 22.24
N ALA A 148 8.95 -1.85 22.90
CA ALA A 148 8.14 -0.90 23.68
C ALA A 148 7.19 -0.10 22.77
N ASN A 149 7.65 0.32 21.58
CA ASN A 149 6.81 0.99 20.59
C ASN A 149 5.68 0.08 20.08
N ILE A 150 6.01 -1.17 19.72
CA ILE A 150 5.02 -2.18 19.28
C ILE A 150 4.02 -2.47 20.41
N SER A 151 4.48 -2.64 21.64
CA SER A 151 3.63 -2.86 22.81
C SER A 151 2.70 -1.67 23.06
N SER A 152 3.20 -0.45 22.90
CA SER A 152 2.42 0.79 22.99
C SER A 152 1.32 0.85 21.94
N LEU A 153 1.60 0.43 20.70
CA LEU A 153 0.61 0.33 19.62
C LEU A 153 -0.44 -0.75 19.93
N LYS A 154 -0.03 -1.94 20.40
CA LYS A 154 -0.96 -3.02 20.79
C LYS A 154 -1.97 -2.59 21.87
N GLN A 155 -1.56 -1.74 22.80
CA GLN A 155 -2.45 -1.22 23.84
C GLN A 155 -3.49 -0.22 23.32
N ARG A 156 -3.21 0.47 22.20
CA ARG A 156 -4.03 1.56 21.65
C ARG A 156 -4.85 1.15 20.43
N ILE A 157 -4.37 0.18 19.67
CA ILE A 157 -5.03 -0.34 18.46
C ILE A 157 -5.85 -1.57 18.87
N LYS A 158 -7.16 -1.48 18.72
CA LYS A 158 -8.09 -2.57 19.09
C LYS A 158 -8.03 -3.75 18.12
N GLN A 159 -7.64 -3.49 16.87
CA GLN A 159 -7.52 -4.51 15.85
C GLN A 159 -6.28 -5.38 16.07
N PRO A 160 -6.29 -6.65 15.63
CA PRO A 160 -5.20 -7.56 15.88
C PRO A 160 -3.91 -7.17 15.15
N LEU A 161 -2.77 -7.35 15.82
CA LEU A 161 -1.47 -7.40 15.15
C LEU A 161 -1.38 -8.73 14.40
N ILE A 162 -1.29 -8.67 13.07
CA ILE A 162 -1.24 -9.84 12.19
C ILE A 162 0.16 -10.43 12.14
N ALA A 163 1.16 -9.56 11.98
CA ALA A 163 2.55 -9.96 11.85
C ALA A 163 3.52 -8.85 12.29
N THR A 164 4.73 -9.26 12.65
CA THR A 164 5.90 -8.38 12.79
C THR A 164 6.92 -8.81 11.75
N ILE A 165 7.39 -7.88 10.93
CA ILE A 165 8.34 -8.12 9.83
C ILE A 165 9.63 -7.34 10.14
N HIS A 166 10.78 -7.98 9.93
CA HIS A 166 12.11 -7.39 10.09
C HIS A 166 12.77 -7.21 8.73
N THR A 167 13.37 -6.05 8.47
CA THR A 167 14.06 -5.71 7.21
C THR A 167 15.18 -6.71 6.85
N ALA A 168 15.85 -7.31 7.83
CA ALA A 168 16.87 -8.33 7.58
C ALA A 168 16.35 -9.61 6.90
N GLN A 169 15.06 -9.84 6.89
CA GLN A 169 14.45 -10.98 6.19
C GLN A 169 14.31 -10.75 4.69
N THR A 170 14.41 -9.50 4.24
CA THR A 170 14.34 -9.16 2.81
C THR A 170 15.69 -9.29 2.09
N GLU A 171 16.81 -9.26 2.81
CA GLU A 171 18.15 -9.45 2.19
C GLU A 171 18.41 -10.90 1.74
N ASN A 172 17.69 -11.87 2.30
CA ASN A 172 17.77 -13.28 1.87
C ASN A 172 16.86 -13.59 0.67
N LEU A 173 16.10 -12.62 0.18
CA LEU A 173 15.31 -12.68 -1.04
C LEU A 173 16.10 -12.14 -2.26
N LYS A 174 17.43 -12.14 -2.21
CA LYS A 174 18.24 -11.95 -3.41
C LYS A 174 18.08 -13.18 -4.30
N ILE A 175 17.25 -13.00 -5.27
CA ILE A 175 17.10 -13.87 -6.44
C ILE A 175 18.10 -13.40 -7.49
#